data_ce563b56239f3b954df0e3b364f0e094
#
_entry.id   ce563b56239f3b954df0e3b364f0e094
#
_cell.length_a   1.000
_cell.length_b   1.000
_cell.length_c   1.000
_cell.angle_alpha   90.00
_cell.angle_beta   90.00
_cell.angle_gamma   90.00
#
_symmetry.space_group_name_H-M   'P 1'
#
loop_
_entity.id
_entity.type
_entity.pdbx_description
1 polymer ?
#
loop_
_entity_poly.entity_id
_entity_poly.type
_entity_poly.pdbx_seq_one_letter_code
_entity_poly.pdbx_strand_id
1 'polypeptide(L)'
;MGIVNPTMLEVYDDIPKDLLEHVEDVLLNRKDDATERLLDFAETVSNTIDKEEKIVEWRALNLQERISHSLIKGIDKYIEEDVEEARLLVEKPIQVIEIYLMNGMNMVGDLFGDGKMFLPQVVKSARVMKKAVAYLLPYIEEEKSDDKTSSAGKILMATVKGDVHDIGKNIVSVVLGCNNFEIIDLGVMVPPEKIINEAIKNNVDVIGLSGLITPSLDEMVYLARELKKQKINIPLLIGGATTSKAHTAVKIFPECD
;
A
#
# COMPACT_ATOMS: atom_id res chain seq x y z
N MET A 1 -4.73 25.17 -4.19
CA MET A 1 -6.10 25.49 -3.70
C MET A 1 -6.51 24.34 -2.81
N GLY A 2 -6.90 24.61 -1.55
CA GLY A 2 -7.40 23.60 -0.60
C GLY A 2 -8.91 23.72 -0.44
N ILE A 3 -9.58 22.57 -0.26
CA ILE A 3 -11.00 22.52 0.13
C ILE A 3 -11.02 22.22 1.63
N VAL A 4 -11.62 23.11 2.42
CA VAL A 4 -11.62 23.02 3.88
C VAL A 4 -13.05 23.14 4.42
N ASN A 5 -13.29 22.54 5.59
CA ASN A 5 -14.53 22.77 6.34
C ASN A 5 -14.36 24.04 7.17
N PRO A 6 -15.11 25.13 6.89
CA PRO A 6 -14.91 26.42 7.57
C PRO A 6 -15.26 26.37 9.08
N THR A 7 -16.04 25.39 9.53
CA THR A 7 -16.41 25.24 10.95
C THR A 7 -15.29 24.59 11.78
N MET A 8 -14.26 24.06 11.14
CA MET A 8 -13.11 23.40 11.79
C MET A 8 -11.83 24.22 11.67
N LEU A 9 -11.90 25.44 11.14
CA LEU A 9 -10.73 26.30 11.03
C LEU A 9 -10.45 27.00 12.36
N GLU A 10 -9.21 26.94 12.79
CA GLU A 10 -8.68 27.73 13.90
C GLU A 10 -8.16 29.06 13.39
N VAL A 11 -8.06 30.04 14.30
CA VAL A 11 -7.44 31.32 13.98
C VAL A 11 -5.94 31.12 13.86
N TYR A 12 -5.33 31.61 12.79
CA TYR A 12 -3.92 31.40 12.46
C TYR A 12 -2.98 31.77 13.62
N ASP A 13 -3.25 32.87 14.32
CA ASP A 13 -2.43 33.36 15.44
C ASP A 13 -2.57 32.51 16.71
N ASP A 14 -3.60 31.67 16.81
CA ASP A 14 -3.84 30.79 17.95
C ASP A 14 -3.18 29.41 17.77
N ILE A 15 -2.68 29.09 16.54
CA ILE A 15 -2.01 27.83 16.26
C ILE A 15 -0.62 27.83 16.94
N PRO A 16 -0.27 26.75 17.70
CA PRO A 16 1.06 26.60 18.27
C PRO A 16 2.16 26.76 17.23
N LYS A 17 3.19 27.55 17.50
CA LYS A 17 4.22 27.93 16.51
C LYS A 17 4.99 26.73 15.95
N ASP A 18 5.23 25.71 16.76
CA ASP A 18 5.89 24.47 16.37
C ASP A 18 5.03 23.65 15.41
N LEU A 19 3.73 23.53 15.68
CA LEU A 19 2.77 22.91 14.74
C LEU A 19 2.69 23.71 13.44
N LEU A 20 2.59 25.03 13.55
CA LEU A 20 2.50 25.91 12.39
C LEU A 20 3.71 25.77 11.47
N GLU A 21 4.95 25.73 12.01
CA GLU A 21 6.17 25.53 11.22
C GLU A 21 6.10 24.20 10.44
N HIS A 22 5.73 23.10 11.09
CA HIS A 22 5.67 21.80 10.43
C HIS A 22 4.59 21.75 9.35
N VAL A 23 3.42 22.34 9.59
CA VAL A 23 2.34 22.42 8.59
C VAL A 23 2.72 23.31 7.41
N GLU A 24 3.33 24.47 7.66
CA GLU A 24 3.80 25.36 6.58
C GLU A 24 4.92 24.73 5.75
N ASP A 25 5.84 24.02 6.37
CA ASP A 25 6.92 23.30 5.66
C ASP A 25 6.34 22.32 4.63
N VAL A 26 5.26 21.61 4.98
CA VAL A 26 4.55 20.69 4.05
C VAL A 26 3.79 21.47 2.98
N LEU A 27 2.95 22.44 3.37
CA LEU A 27 2.09 23.18 2.44
C LEU A 27 2.87 23.99 1.41
N LEU A 28 4.01 24.56 1.83
CA LEU A 28 4.85 25.40 1.00
C LEU A 28 6.04 24.65 0.38
N ASN A 29 6.11 23.35 0.62
CA ASN A 29 7.19 22.48 0.14
C ASN A 29 8.59 23.05 0.44
N ARG A 30 8.79 23.47 1.71
CA ARG A 30 10.04 24.14 2.13
C ARG A 30 11.19 23.15 2.37
N LYS A 31 10.86 21.88 2.67
CA LYS A 31 11.83 20.82 2.99
C LYS A 31 11.39 19.49 2.37
N ASP A 32 12.32 18.71 1.87
CA ASP A 32 12.05 17.41 1.22
C ASP A 32 11.46 16.38 2.20
N ASP A 33 11.84 16.47 3.48
CA ASP A 33 11.37 15.61 4.57
C ASP A 33 10.19 16.19 5.37
N ALA A 34 9.57 17.28 4.90
CA ALA A 34 8.54 18.00 5.65
C ALA A 34 7.37 17.12 6.08
N THR A 35 6.93 16.21 5.22
CA THR A 35 5.83 15.28 5.52
C THR A 35 6.22 14.31 6.64
N GLU A 36 7.43 13.78 6.62
CA GLU A 36 7.92 12.87 7.66
C GLU A 36 8.02 13.58 9.00
N ARG A 37 8.56 14.80 9.01
CA ARG A 37 8.68 15.64 10.21
C ARG A 37 7.31 15.98 10.81
N LEU A 38 6.32 16.31 10.00
CA LEU A 38 4.96 16.58 10.49
C LEU A 38 4.32 15.31 11.09
N LEU A 39 4.54 14.15 10.48
CA LEU A 39 4.05 12.87 11.01
C LEU A 39 4.70 12.53 12.37
N ASP A 40 6.01 12.70 12.48
CA ASP A 40 6.73 12.48 13.72
C ASP A 40 6.29 13.47 14.81
N PHE A 41 6.04 14.73 14.44
CA PHE A 41 5.50 15.73 15.36
C PHE A 41 4.08 15.37 15.83
N ALA A 42 3.20 14.92 14.94
CA ALA A 42 1.84 14.50 15.29
C ALA A 42 1.84 13.34 16.30
N GLU A 43 2.78 12.40 16.18
CA GLU A 43 2.96 11.34 17.17
C GLU A 43 3.44 11.87 18.53
N THR A 44 4.21 12.98 18.57
CA THR A 44 4.66 13.58 19.83
C THR A 44 3.54 14.32 20.55
N VAL A 45 2.63 14.96 19.82
CA VAL A 45 1.46 15.67 20.41
C VAL A 45 0.47 14.69 21.00
N SER A 46 0.30 13.52 20.37
CA SER A 46 -0.57 12.46 20.89
C SER A 46 0.05 11.65 22.06
N ASN A 47 1.36 11.73 22.28
CA ASN A 47 2.09 10.96 23.26
C ASN A 47 3.00 11.87 24.12
N THR A 48 2.42 12.61 25.06
CA THR A 48 3.17 13.41 26.03
C THR A 48 3.77 12.58 27.20
N ILE A 49 3.96 11.26 27.04
CA ILE A 49 4.54 10.40 28.07
C ILE A 49 5.56 9.44 27.46
N ASP A 50 6.82 9.62 27.87
CA ASP A 50 7.95 8.67 27.84
C ASP A 50 8.28 7.91 26.53
N LYS A 51 9.08 8.56 25.67
CA LYS A 51 9.63 7.90 24.45
C LYS A 51 10.76 6.90 24.75
N GLU A 52 11.60 7.12 25.72
CA GLU A 52 12.74 6.24 25.98
C GLU A 52 12.37 4.95 26.72
N GLU A 53 11.47 4.99 27.68
CA GLU A 53 11.01 3.79 28.39
C GLU A 53 10.15 2.87 27.51
N LYS A 54 9.31 3.42 26.61
CA LYS A 54 8.50 2.62 25.68
C LYS A 54 9.31 1.90 24.61
N ILE A 55 10.48 2.43 24.21
CA ILE A 55 11.37 1.77 23.24
C ILE A 55 11.94 0.49 23.84
N VAL A 56 12.22 0.47 25.14
CA VAL A 56 12.76 -0.71 25.82
C VAL A 56 11.68 -1.78 26.01
N GLU A 57 10.45 -1.41 26.31
CA GLU A 57 9.36 -2.35 26.58
C GLU A 57 8.99 -3.22 25.37
N TRP A 58 8.78 -2.63 24.18
CA TRP A 58 8.36 -3.43 23.02
C TRP A 58 9.49 -4.34 22.47
N ARG A 59 10.75 -3.99 22.70
CA ARG A 59 11.88 -4.88 22.34
C ARG A 59 11.95 -6.15 23.20
N ALA A 60 11.31 -6.16 24.37
CA ALA A 60 11.19 -7.34 25.22
C ALA A 60 10.05 -8.30 24.79
N LEU A 61 9.23 -7.92 23.83
CA LEU A 61 8.16 -8.75 23.27
C LEU A 61 8.74 -9.93 22.48
N ASN A 62 7.90 -10.92 22.16
CA ASN A 62 8.30 -12.01 21.29
C ASN A 62 8.58 -11.51 19.86
N LEU A 63 9.28 -12.33 19.07
CA LEU A 63 9.74 -11.96 17.74
C LEU A 63 8.62 -11.52 16.79
N GLN A 64 7.49 -12.25 16.77
CA GLN A 64 6.34 -11.89 15.94
C GLN A 64 5.76 -10.53 16.34
N GLU A 65 5.65 -10.26 17.63
CA GLU A 65 5.14 -9.00 18.14
C GLU A 65 6.09 -7.84 17.83
N ARG A 66 7.41 -8.05 17.92
CA ARG A 66 8.43 -7.05 17.54
C ARG A 66 8.32 -6.68 16.06
N ILE A 67 8.25 -7.67 15.17
CA ILE A 67 8.11 -7.46 13.73
C ILE A 67 6.78 -6.76 13.43
N SER A 68 5.67 -7.21 14.01
CA SER A 68 4.35 -6.57 13.83
C SER A 68 4.36 -5.12 14.34
N HIS A 69 4.98 -4.86 15.49
CA HIS A 69 5.11 -3.51 16.05
C HIS A 69 5.93 -2.60 15.12
N SER A 70 7.04 -3.09 14.59
CA SER A 70 7.89 -2.36 13.64
C SER A 70 7.11 -1.98 12.38
N LEU A 71 6.29 -2.89 11.83
CA LEU A 71 5.44 -2.63 10.68
C LEU A 71 4.32 -1.62 11.01
N ILE A 72 3.57 -1.82 12.10
CA ILE A 72 2.45 -0.95 12.49
C ILE A 72 2.94 0.48 12.79
N LYS A 73 4.08 0.63 13.45
CA LYS A 73 4.64 1.93 13.83
C LYS A 73 5.55 2.55 12.77
N GLY A 74 5.88 1.81 11.70
CA GLY A 74 6.78 2.28 10.66
C GLY A 74 8.24 2.41 11.15
N ILE A 75 8.67 1.61 12.13
CA ILE A 75 10.02 1.64 12.71
C ILE A 75 10.91 0.68 11.92
N ASP A 76 11.84 1.21 11.14
CA ASP A 76 12.75 0.42 10.29
C ASP A 76 14.10 0.10 10.92
N LYS A 77 14.40 0.70 12.08
CA LYS A 77 15.72 0.62 12.73
C LYS A 77 16.15 -0.80 13.11
N TYR A 78 15.21 -1.63 13.54
CA TYR A 78 15.49 -2.96 14.08
C TYR A 78 15.01 -4.10 13.18
N ILE A 79 14.39 -3.78 12.05
CA ILE A 79 13.69 -4.77 11.24
C ILE A 79 14.63 -5.83 10.65
N GLU A 80 15.85 -5.44 10.27
CA GLU A 80 16.84 -6.37 9.70
C GLU A 80 17.32 -7.38 10.76
N GLU A 81 17.54 -6.93 12.01
CA GLU A 81 17.91 -7.81 13.12
C GLU A 81 16.78 -8.80 13.43
N ASP A 82 15.54 -8.33 13.52
CA ASP A 82 14.38 -9.17 13.82
C ASP A 82 14.08 -10.16 12.69
N VAL A 83 14.25 -9.75 11.45
CA VAL A 83 14.06 -10.62 10.26
C VAL A 83 15.17 -11.65 10.15
N GLU A 84 16.41 -11.32 10.53
CA GLU A 84 17.50 -12.30 10.60
C GLU A 84 17.23 -13.34 11.70
N GLU A 85 16.78 -12.90 12.88
CA GLU A 85 16.37 -13.83 13.94
C GLU A 85 15.26 -14.77 13.46
N ALA A 86 14.24 -14.24 12.75
CA ALA A 86 13.17 -15.04 12.16
C ALA A 86 13.69 -16.04 11.11
N ARG A 87 14.64 -15.61 10.26
CA ARG A 87 15.23 -16.46 9.22
C ARG A 87 15.95 -17.69 9.79
N LEU A 88 16.58 -17.53 10.94
CA LEU A 88 17.27 -18.63 11.63
C LEU A 88 16.30 -19.64 12.29
N LEU A 89 15.02 -19.28 12.45
CA LEU A 89 13.99 -20.12 13.07
C LEU A 89 13.14 -20.89 12.04
N VAL A 90 13.25 -20.56 10.76
CA VAL A 90 12.46 -21.17 9.69
C VAL A 90 13.32 -22.02 8.76
N GLU A 91 12.70 -22.98 8.08
CA GLU A 91 13.43 -23.85 7.15
C GLU A 91 13.81 -23.12 5.85
N LYS A 92 12.95 -22.21 5.39
CA LYS A 92 13.15 -21.44 4.15
C LYS A 92 13.00 -19.94 4.37
N PRO A 93 13.91 -19.09 3.86
CA PRO A 93 13.83 -17.64 4.02
C PRO A 93 12.49 -17.02 3.60
N ILE A 94 11.83 -17.57 2.58
CA ILE A 94 10.52 -17.11 2.12
C ILE A 94 9.45 -17.19 3.23
N GLN A 95 9.54 -18.15 4.14
CA GLN A 95 8.60 -18.32 5.24
C GLN A 95 8.63 -17.16 6.23
N VAL A 96 9.73 -16.40 6.31
CA VAL A 96 9.76 -15.17 7.12
C VAL A 96 8.76 -14.14 6.57
N ILE A 97 8.68 -14.04 5.25
CA ILE A 97 7.69 -13.15 4.59
C ILE A 97 6.29 -13.66 4.87
N GLU A 98 6.02 -14.93 4.60
CA GLU A 98 4.69 -15.54 4.68
C GLU A 98 4.13 -15.58 6.11
N ILE A 99 4.97 -15.88 7.10
CA ILE A 99 4.51 -16.08 8.48
C ILE A 99 4.62 -14.78 9.28
N TYR A 100 5.80 -14.14 9.30
CA TYR A 100 6.05 -13.02 10.20
C TYR A 100 5.63 -11.67 9.60
N LEU A 101 6.11 -11.36 8.39
CA LEU A 101 5.88 -10.05 7.77
C LEU A 101 4.44 -9.87 7.29
N MET A 102 3.87 -10.89 6.66
CA MET A 102 2.47 -10.85 6.20
C MET A 102 1.48 -10.72 7.36
N ASN A 103 1.74 -11.37 8.49
CA ASN A 103 0.90 -11.22 9.68
C ASN A 103 0.88 -9.77 10.18
N GLY A 104 2.06 -9.12 10.26
CA GLY A 104 2.15 -7.71 10.61
C GLY A 104 1.45 -6.79 9.60
N MET A 105 1.60 -7.05 8.30
CA MET A 105 0.94 -6.27 7.24
C MET A 105 -0.58 -6.46 7.21
N ASN A 106 -1.09 -7.64 7.54
CA ASN A 106 -2.53 -7.86 7.71
C ASN A 106 -3.10 -6.97 8.83
N MET A 107 -2.39 -6.87 9.97
CA MET A 107 -2.79 -5.96 11.06
C MET A 107 -2.78 -4.49 10.61
N VAL A 108 -1.82 -4.07 9.79
CA VAL A 108 -1.79 -2.73 9.17
C VAL A 108 -3.01 -2.53 8.27
N GLY A 109 -3.35 -3.53 7.46
CA GLY A 109 -4.53 -3.52 6.59
C GLY A 109 -5.83 -3.38 7.36
N ASP A 110 -6.00 -4.12 8.44
CA ASP A 110 -7.17 -4.06 9.32
C ASP A 110 -7.30 -2.68 9.99
N LEU A 111 -6.20 -2.14 10.53
CA LEU A 111 -6.17 -0.81 11.14
C LEU A 111 -6.52 0.29 10.14
N PHE A 112 -6.04 0.17 8.90
CA PHE A 112 -6.38 1.09 7.83
C PHE A 112 -7.86 0.97 7.42
N GLY A 113 -8.36 -0.25 7.27
CA GLY A 113 -9.77 -0.53 6.94
C GLY A 113 -10.74 -0.03 8.00
N ASP A 114 -10.35 -0.10 9.27
CA ASP A 114 -11.11 0.43 10.42
C ASP A 114 -11.01 1.96 10.58
N GLY A 115 -10.22 2.66 9.75
CA GLY A 115 -9.97 4.09 9.87
C GLY A 115 -9.10 4.49 11.08
N LYS A 116 -8.42 3.53 11.72
CA LYS A 116 -7.50 3.75 12.85
C LYS A 116 -6.07 4.07 12.42
N MET A 117 -5.75 3.85 11.16
CA MET A 117 -4.48 4.15 10.54
C MET A 117 -4.72 4.98 9.27
N PHE A 118 -3.88 5.99 9.04
CA PHE A 118 -3.97 6.87 7.89
C PHE A 118 -2.93 6.48 6.83
N LEU A 119 -3.17 6.91 5.59
CA LEU A 119 -2.34 6.59 4.45
C LEU A 119 -0.83 6.81 4.64
N PRO A 120 -0.34 7.94 5.19
CA PRO A 120 1.09 8.12 5.40
C PRO A 120 1.71 7.08 6.32
N GLN A 121 0.95 6.59 7.31
CA GLN A 121 1.40 5.52 8.21
C GLN A 121 1.50 4.18 7.46
N VAL A 122 0.54 3.87 6.57
CA VAL A 122 0.61 2.67 5.70
C VAL A 122 1.83 2.74 4.78
N VAL A 123 2.16 3.92 4.24
CA VAL A 123 3.38 4.11 3.43
C VAL A 123 4.65 3.88 4.26
N LYS A 124 4.69 4.34 5.52
CA LYS A 124 5.80 4.01 6.44
C LYS A 124 5.90 2.51 6.68
N SER A 125 4.78 1.82 6.95
CA SER A 125 4.73 0.35 7.11
C SER A 125 5.25 -0.38 5.85
N ALA A 126 4.82 0.06 4.67
CA ALA A 126 5.28 -0.49 3.40
C ALA A 126 6.79 -0.31 3.18
N ARG A 127 7.37 0.82 3.64
CA ARG A 127 8.83 1.05 3.62
C ARG A 127 9.57 0.05 4.50
N VAL A 128 9.06 -0.21 5.72
CA VAL A 128 9.64 -1.22 6.64
C VAL A 128 9.57 -2.61 6.00
N MET A 129 8.42 -2.97 5.43
CA MET A 129 8.24 -4.23 4.70
C MET A 129 9.25 -4.38 3.55
N LYS A 130 9.40 -3.34 2.73
CA LYS A 130 10.34 -3.32 1.61
C LYS A 130 11.79 -3.52 2.09
N LYS A 131 12.19 -2.89 3.20
CA LYS A 131 13.51 -3.05 3.79
C LYS A 131 13.74 -4.48 4.28
N ALA A 132 12.75 -5.07 4.95
CA ALA A 132 12.78 -6.47 5.40
C ALA A 132 12.93 -7.46 4.23
N VAL A 133 12.13 -7.28 3.17
CA VAL A 133 12.19 -8.12 1.96
C VAL A 133 13.53 -7.96 1.25
N ALA A 134 14.05 -6.73 1.12
CA ALA A 134 15.35 -6.47 0.52
C ALA A 134 16.49 -7.19 1.27
N TYR A 135 16.42 -7.26 2.61
CA TYR A 135 17.37 -8.02 3.41
C TYR A 135 17.29 -9.54 3.15
N LEU A 136 16.08 -10.08 3.00
CA LEU A 136 15.86 -11.52 2.77
C LEU A 136 16.15 -11.97 1.34
N LEU A 137 16.09 -11.04 0.36
CA LEU A 137 16.16 -11.37 -1.07
C LEU A 137 17.41 -12.19 -1.45
N PRO A 138 18.65 -11.85 -1.01
CA PRO A 138 19.83 -12.65 -1.32
C PRO A 138 19.72 -14.10 -0.86
N TYR A 139 19.19 -14.32 0.35
CA TYR A 139 19.01 -15.67 0.92
C TYR A 139 17.94 -16.47 0.17
N ILE A 140 16.86 -15.80 -0.27
CA ILE A 140 15.83 -16.41 -1.09
C ILE A 140 16.38 -16.79 -2.47
N GLU A 141 17.25 -15.97 -3.06
CA GLU A 141 17.89 -16.23 -4.36
C GLU A 141 18.91 -17.36 -4.28
N GLU A 142 19.67 -17.47 -3.20
CA GLU A 142 20.63 -18.55 -2.97
C GLU A 142 19.95 -19.93 -2.92
N GLU A 143 18.76 -20.04 -2.33
CA GLU A 143 17.99 -21.29 -2.33
C GLU A 143 17.39 -21.64 -3.69
N LYS A 144 17.23 -20.67 -4.59
CA LYS A 144 16.57 -20.81 -5.90
C LYS A 144 17.49 -21.28 -7.02
N SER A 145 18.58 -21.96 -6.73
CA SER A 145 19.48 -22.45 -7.80
C SER A 145 18.80 -23.36 -8.84
N ASP A 146 17.52 -23.74 -8.67
CA ASP A 146 16.79 -24.63 -9.60
C ASP A 146 15.35 -24.21 -9.99
N ASP A 147 14.72 -23.16 -9.43
CA ASP A 147 13.36 -22.78 -9.82
C ASP A 147 13.17 -21.27 -10.06
N LYS A 148 12.84 -20.94 -11.31
CA LYS A 148 12.65 -19.59 -11.84
C LYS A 148 11.29 -18.99 -11.47
N THR A 149 10.91 -18.84 -10.21
CA THR A 149 9.74 -17.99 -9.90
C THR A 149 9.82 -17.40 -8.50
N SER A 150 10.17 -16.12 -8.43
CA SER A 150 10.25 -15.42 -7.16
C SER A 150 9.15 -14.40 -6.94
N SER A 151 8.28 -14.18 -7.92
CA SER A 151 7.13 -13.29 -7.79
C SER A 151 5.89 -14.08 -7.40
N ALA A 152 5.08 -13.54 -6.46
CA ALA A 152 3.78 -14.11 -6.11
C ALA A 152 2.77 -14.03 -7.27
N GLY A 153 3.08 -13.25 -8.31
CA GLY A 153 2.31 -13.05 -9.53
C GLY A 153 2.54 -11.67 -10.12
N LYS A 154 2.01 -11.45 -11.32
CA LYS A 154 2.08 -10.16 -12.02
C LYS A 154 0.72 -9.47 -12.01
N ILE A 155 0.68 -8.24 -11.57
CA ILE A 155 -0.54 -7.44 -11.51
C ILE A 155 -0.38 -6.19 -12.37
N LEU A 156 -1.28 -6.04 -13.34
CA LEU A 156 -1.36 -4.80 -14.10
C LEU A 156 -2.30 -3.84 -13.39
N MET A 157 -1.87 -2.61 -13.14
CA MET A 157 -2.67 -1.56 -12.50
C MET A 157 -2.92 -0.41 -13.47
N ALA A 158 -4.16 0.06 -13.52
CA ALA A 158 -4.53 1.20 -14.35
C ALA A 158 -5.67 2.00 -13.74
N THR A 159 -5.63 3.33 -13.88
CA THR A 159 -6.82 4.16 -13.71
C THR A 159 -7.52 4.23 -15.08
N VAL A 160 -8.81 3.90 -15.07
CA VAL A 160 -9.59 3.75 -16.31
C VAL A 160 -9.68 5.04 -17.12
N LYS A 161 -10.08 4.91 -18.38
CA LYS A 161 -10.24 6.02 -19.32
C LYS A 161 -11.11 7.13 -18.74
N GLY A 162 -10.67 8.38 -18.93
CA GLY A 162 -11.38 9.58 -18.48
C GLY A 162 -11.20 9.91 -17.01
N ASP A 163 -10.47 9.10 -16.24
CA ASP A 163 -10.19 9.33 -14.84
C ASP A 163 -8.69 9.59 -14.59
N VAL A 164 -8.38 10.60 -13.79
CA VAL A 164 -7.00 11.05 -13.48
C VAL A 164 -6.60 10.77 -12.03
N HIS A 165 -7.48 10.18 -11.22
CA HIS A 165 -7.23 9.94 -9.81
C HIS A 165 -6.40 8.68 -9.62
N ASP A 166 -5.16 8.84 -9.23
CA ASP A 166 -4.19 7.75 -9.11
C ASP A 166 -3.70 7.46 -7.69
N ILE A 167 -4.00 8.33 -6.72
CA ILE A 167 -3.48 8.19 -5.34
C ILE A 167 -3.82 6.79 -4.78
N GLY A 168 -5.10 6.39 -4.82
CA GLY A 168 -5.53 5.07 -4.33
C GLY A 168 -4.85 3.91 -5.06
N LYS A 169 -4.75 4.01 -6.40
CA LYS A 169 -4.05 3.02 -7.22
C LYS A 169 -2.58 2.88 -6.83
N ASN A 170 -1.88 4.01 -6.68
CA ASN A 170 -0.46 4.02 -6.35
C ASN A 170 -0.20 3.40 -4.97
N ILE A 171 -1.10 3.64 -4.00
CA ILE A 171 -1.02 3.04 -2.67
C ILE A 171 -1.15 1.51 -2.75
N VAL A 172 -2.20 1.04 -3.42
CA VAL A 172 -2.44 -0.39 -3.59
C VAL A 172 -1.27 -1.04 -4.33
N SER A 173 -0.72 -0.38 -5.35
CA SER A 173 0.47 -0.84 -6.08
C SER A 173 1.68 -0.99 -5.17
N VAL A 174 1.94 -0.02 -4.28
CA VAL A 174 3.04 -0.11 -3.30
C VAL A 174 2.83 -1.28 -2.35
N VAL A 175 1.62 -1.44 -1.79
CA VAL A 175 1.30 -2.54 -0.87
C VAL A 175 1.45 -3.90 -1.54
N LEU A 176 0.93 -4.08 -2.76
CA LEU A 176 1.06 -5.32 -3.53
C LEU A 176 2.53 -5.60 -3.88
N GLY A 177 3.29 -4.57 -4.28
CA GLY A 177 4.73 -4.70 -4.55
C GLY A 177 5.51 -5.13 -3.30
N CYS A 178 5.13 -4.64 -2.12
CA CYS A 178 5.72 -5.08 -0.85
C CYS A 178 5.35 -6.54 -0.50
N ASN A 179 4.27 -7.06 -1.06
CA ASN A 179 3.84 -8.45 -0.91
C ASN A 179 4.36 -9.35 -2.06
N ASN A 180 5.47 -8.97 -2.65
CA ASN A 180 6.19 -9.74 -3.66
C ASN A 180 5.42 -9.95 -4.99
N PHE A 181 4.45 -9.06 -5.32
CA PHE A 181 3.86 -9.02 -6.65
C PHE A 181 4.68 -8.11 -7.58
N GLU A 182 4.84 -8.53 -8.82
CA GLU A 182 5.37 -7.66 -9.88
C GLU A 182 4.25 -6.73 -10.36
N ILE A 183 4.44 -5.41 -10.22
CA ILE A 183 3.44 -4.42 -10.58
C ILE A 183 3.79 -3.75 -11.91
N ILE A 184 2.84 -3.81 -12.84
CA ILE A 184 2.90 -3.11 -14.12
C ILE A 184 1.88 -1.96 -14.06
N ASP A 185 2.34 -0.75 -13.79
CA ASP A 185 1.47 0.42 -13.70
C ASP A 185 1.40 1.16 -15.04
N LEU A 186 0.20 1.22 -15.60
CA LEU A 186 -0.06 1.93 -16.87
C LEU A 186 -0.38 3.42 -16.69
N GLY A 187 -0.51 3.88 -15.44
CA GLY A 187 -0.85 5.27 -15.12
C GLY A 187 -2.34 5.55 -15.14
N VAL A 188 -2.72 6.75 -15.61
CA VAL A 188 -4.09 7.27 -15.59
C VAL A 188 -4.67 7.40 -17.01
N MET A 189 -6.00 7.57 -17.08
CA MET A 189 -6.75 7.74 -18.36
C MET A 189 -6.45 6.64 -19.40
N VAL A 190 -6.27 5.40 -18.93
CA VAL A 190 -5.83 4.30 -19.79
C VAL A 190 -7.00 3.73 -20.58
N PRO A 191 -6.93 3.72 -21.92
CA PRO A 191 -7.98 3.11 -22.75
C PRO A 191 -8.07 1.59 -22.54
N PRO A 192 -9.27 1.00 -22.60
CA PRO A 192 -9.47 -0.45 -22.42
C PRO A 192 -8.60 -1.32 -23.31
N GLU A 193 -8.44 -0.93 -24.58
CA GLU A 193 -7.61 -1.67 -25.55
C GLU A 193 -6.14 -1.74 -25.12
N LYS A 194 -5.62 -0.65 -24.53
CA LYS A 194 -4.26 -0.61 -24.01
C LYS A 194 -4.11 -1.52 -22.79
N ILE A 195 -5.10 -1.51 -21.88
CA ILE A 195 -5.11 -2.38 -20.69
C ILE A 195 -5.06 -3.84 -21.14
N ILE A 196 -5.93 -4.25 -22.07
CA ILE A 196 -6.02 -5.61 -22.58
C ILE A 196 -4.70 -6.03 -23.29
N ASN A 197 -4.19 -5.19 -24.18
CA ASN A 197 -2.97 -5.50 -24.93
C ASN A 197 -1.75 -5.63 -24.03
N GLU A 198 -1.58 -4.74 -23.06
CA GLU A 198 -0.46 -4.82 -22.12
C GLU A 198 -0.63 -6.00 -21.14
N ALA A 199 -1.86 -6.36 -20.76
CA ALA A 199 -2.12 -7.52 -19.92
C ALA A 199 -1.70 -8.83 -20.63
N ILE A 200 -2.06 -8.99 -21.90
CA ILE A 200 -1.68 -10.15 -22.72
C ILE A 200 -0.17 -10.17 -22.95
N LYS A 201 0.39 -9.04 -23.38
CA LYS A 201 1.82 -8.91 -23.71
C LYS A 201 2.73 -9.27 -22.54
N ASN A 202 2.36 -8.86 -21.33
CA ASN A 202 3.12 -9.09 -20.12
C ASN A 202 2.75 -10.38 -19.39
N ASN A 203 1.74 -11.10 -19.89
CA ASN A 203 1.23 -12.34 -19.30
C ASN A 203 0.91 -12.14 -17.81
N VAL A 204 0.02 -11.18 -17.50
CA VAL A 204 -0.34 -10.83 -16.14
C VAL A 204 -1.36 -11.82 -15.56
N ASP A 205 -1.29 -12.01 -14.24
CA ASP A 205 -2.19 -12.90 -13.51
C ASP A 205 -3.48 -12.18 -13.11
N VAL A 206 -3.42 -10.85 -12.94
CA VAL A 206 -4.55 -10.04 -12.45
C VAL A 206 -4.49 -8.65 -13.09
N ILE A 207 -5.67 -8.07 -13.38
CA ILE A 207 -5.82 -6.68 -13.79
C ILE A 207 -6.50 -5.90 -12.67
N GLY A 208 -5.84 -4.87 -12.13
CA GLY A 208 -6.37 -3.93 -11.14
C GLY A 208 -6.86 -2.64 -11.80
N LEU A 209 -8.14 -2.34 -11.62
CA LEU A 209 -8.77 -1.13 -12.15
C LEU A 209 -9.07 -0.15 -11.03
N SER A 210 -8.70 1.11 -11.23
CA SER A 210 -9.00 2.22 -10.33
C SER A 210 -9.86 3.26 -11.01
N GLY A 211 -10.78 3.84 -10.22
CA GLY A 211 -11.60 4.97 -10.67
C GLY A 211 -12.26 5.66 -9.49
N LEU A 212 -12.38 6.99 -9.56
CA LEU A 212 -12.97 7.81 -8.49
C LEU A 212 -14.29 8.45 -8.89
N ILE A 213 -14.51 8.69 -10.17
CA ILE A 213 -15.72 9.38 -10.66
C ILE A 213 -16.75 8.37 -11.17
N THR A 214 -18.03 8.75 -11.16
CA THR A 214 -19.12 7.86 -11.58
C THR A 214 -18.93 7.27 -12.99
N PRO A 215 -18.48 8.02 -14.01
CA PRO A 215 -18.24 7.46 -15.34
C PRO A 215 -17.19 6.34 -15.38
N SER A 216 -16.28 6.29 -14.40
CA SER A 216 -15.28 5.23 -14.32
C SER A 216 -15.89 3.85 -14.11
N LEU A 217 -17.07 3.79 -13.47
CA LEU A 217 -17.81 2.55 -13.27
C LEU A 217 -18.25 1.93 -14.59
N ASP A 218 -18.70 2.75 -15.55
CA ASP A 218 -19.13 2.31 -16.88
C ASP A 218 -17.92 1.80 -17.70
N GLU A 219 -16.77 2.46 -17.57
CA GLU A 219 -15.51 2.00 -18.21
C GLU A 219 -15.05 0.64 -17.66
N MET A 220 -15.23 0.38 -16.35
CA MET A 220 -14.92 -0.92 -15.75
C MET A 220 -15.85 -2.04 -16.28
N VAL A 221 -17.15 -1.75 -16.41
CA VAL A 221 -18.13 -2.66 -17.02
C VAL A 221 -17.78 -2.93 -18.49
N TYR A 222 -17.42 -1.88 -19.23
CA TYR A 222 -17.02 -2.00 -20.63
C TYR A 222 -15.78 -2.90 -20.79
N LEU A 223 -14.76 -2.70 -19.95
CA LEU A 223 -13.55 -3.54 -20.00
C LEU A 223 -13.87 -5.01 -19.70
N ALA A 224 -14.68 -5.30 -18.69
CA ALA A 224 -15.11 -6.67 -18.38
C ALA A 224 -15.79 -7.33 -19.59
N ARG A 225 -16.69 -6.62 -20.25
CA ARG A 225 -17.36 -7.07 -21.47
C ARG A 225 -16.39 -7.34 -22.63
N GLU A 226 -15.39 -6.48 -22.84
CA GLU A 226 -14.38 -6.68 -23.88
C GLU A 226 -13.47 -7.87 -23.60
N LEU A 227 -13.09 -8.11 -22.34
CA LEU A 227 -12.34 -9.31 -21.94
C LEU A 227 -13.12 -10.60 -22.24
N LYS A 228 -14.41 -10.64 -21.85
CA LYS A 228 -15.31 -11.76 -22.17
C LYS A 228 -15.43 -11.99 -23.67
N LYS A 229 -15.67 -10.95 -24.45
CA LYS A 229 -15.80 -11.01 -25.89
C LYS A 229 -14.54 -11.58 -26.58
N GLN A 230 -13.38 -11.26 -26.04
CA GLN A 230 -12.09 -11.76 -26.51
C GLN A 230 -11.69 -13.10 -25.89
N LYS A 231 -12.53 -13.67 -25.02
CA LYS A 231 -12.29 -14.93 -24.28
C LYS A 231 -11.00 -14.89 -23.44
N ILE A 232 -10.71 -13.74 -22.85
CA ILE A 232 -9.56 -13.53 -21.97
C ILE A 232 -10.06 -13.72 -20.54
N ASN A 233 -9.57 -14.76 -19.88
CA ASN A 233 -9.94 -15.10 -18.50
C ASN A 233 -8.87 -14.64 -17.51
N ILE A 234 -8.74 -13.32 -17.33
CA ILE A 234 -7.87 -12.71 -16.34
C ILE A 234 -8.75 -12.08 -15.25
N PRO A 235 -8.55 -12.42 -13.96
CA PRO A 235 -9.31 -11.83 -12.86
C PRO A 235 -9.19 -10.30 -12.80
N LEU A 236 -10.30 -9.63 -12.47
CA LEU A 236 -10.36 -8.19 -12.27
C LEU A 236 -10.43 -7.83 -10.78
N LEU A 237 -9.53 -6.96 -10.33
CA LEU A 237 -9.64 -6.25 -9.06
C LEU A 237 -10.23 -4.86 -9.33
N ILE A 238 -11.33 -4.54 -8.65
CA ILE A 238 -12.06 -3.28 -8.82
C ILE A 238 -11.83 -2.43 -7.58
N GLY A 239 -11.30 -1.22 -7.76
CA GLY A 239 -11.01 -0.28 -6.68
C GLY A 239 -11.36 1.16 -7.02
N GLY A 240 -11.53 1.95 -5.97
CA GLY A 240 -11.84 3.38 -6.03
C GLY A 240 -13.02 3.76 -5.15
N ALA A 241 -13.11 5.04 -4.76
CA ALA A 241 -14.08 5.50 -3.78
C ALA A 241 -15.55 5.38 -4.22
N THR A 242 -15.81 5.34 -5.53
CA THR A 242 -17.17 5.16 -6.08
C THR A 242 -17.55 3.69 -6.27
N THR A 243 -16.61 2.77 -6.13
CA THR A 243 -16.86 1.35 -6.30
C THR A 243 -17.56 0.75 -5.08
N SER A 244 -18.35 -0.28 -5.28
CA SER A 244 -18.98 -1.03 -4.20
C SER A 244 -19.12 -2.50 -4.55
N LYS A 245 -19.19 -3.36 -3.54
CA LYS A 245 -19.44 -4.80 -3.74
C LYS A 245 -20.75 -5.03 -4.50
N ALA A 246 -21.80 -4.24 -4.21
CA ALA A 246 -23.09 -4.35 -4.87
C ALA A 246 -23.00 -3.99 -6.37
N HIS A 247 -22.32 -2.89 -6.71
CA HIS A 247 -22.10 -2.52 -8.14
C HIS A 247 -21.28 -3.59 -8.86
N THR A 248 -20.19 -4.06 -8.26
CA THR A 248 -19.35 -5.10 -8.85
C THR A 248 -20.14 -6.37 -9.11
N ALA A 249 -20.93 -6.84 -8.13
CA ALA A 249 -21.74 -8.05 -8.28
C ALA A 249 -22.88 -7.93 -9.31
N VAL A 250 -23.50 -6.74 -9.43
CA VAL A 250 -24.69 -6.57 -10.29
C VAL A 250 -24.33 -6.12 -11.70
N LYS A 251 -23.25 -5.34 -11.87
CA LYS A 251 -22.91 -4.70 -13.15
C LYS A 251 -21.65 -5.25 -13.82
N ILE A 252 -20.64 -5.61 -13.03
CA ILE A 252 -19.34 -6.05 -13.59
C ILE A 252 -19.30 -7.58 -13.67
N PHE A 253 -19.64 -8.28 -12.61
CA PHE A 253 -19.56 -9.74 -12.54
C PHE A 253 -20.32 -10.46 -13.67
N PRO A 254 -21.57 -10.06 -14.05
CA PRO A 254 -22.28 -10.70 -15.18
C PRO A 254 -21.60 -10.53 -16.54
N GLU A 255 -20.70 -9.55 -16.65
CA GLU A 255 -19.94 -9.31 -17.86
C GLU A 255 -18.58 -10.05 -17.86
N CYS A 256 -18.21 -10.72 -16.75
CA CYS A 256 -16.99 -11.51 -16.66
C CYS A 256 -17.18 -12.99 -17.07
N ASP A 257 -18.40 -13.55 -16.97
CA ASP A 257 -18.73 -14.95 -17.27
C ASP A 257 -19.16 -15.20 -18.73
#